data_91cdef6f4b9679f637f76fcc290cb6d8
#
_entry.id   91cdef6f4b9679f637f76fcc290cb6d8
#
_cell.length_a   1.000
_cell.length_b   1.000
_cell.length_c   1.000
_cell.angle_alpha   90.00
_cell.angle_beta   90.00
_cell.angle_gamma   90.00
#
_symmetry.space_group_name_H-M   'P 1'
#
loop_
_entity.id
_entity.type
_entity.pdbx_description
1 polymer ?
#
loop_
_entity_poly.entity_id
_entity_poly.type
_entity_poly.pdbx_seq_one_letter_code
_entity_poly.pdbx_strand_id
1 'polypeptide(L)'
;MRGTIVIAALMLGACARQAAEAPTGCDLQATREIAFSSSEPTDEVLTRSIGPSCDKTIGLFVLRTADGYPVWSWSAPLAHRFGDVFAAEDTEHMQSFLDSWAQPEITTTQAASAWSALTPGQTTLDQLTYEDVRARNLPMLCHFSGTARQTCVFWEPAAGGAGQLYDRDVEENQE
;
A
#
# COMPACT_ATOMS: atom_id res chain seq x y z
N MET A 1 23.73 72.78 14.03
CA MET A 1 22.93 71.72 13.35
C MET A 1 23.67 70.42 13.50
N ARG A 2 23.18 69.50 14.35
CA ARG A 2 23.78 68.16 14.56
C ARG A 2 22.94 67.12 13.77
N GLY A 3 23.53 66.55 12.75
CA GLY A 3 22.89 65.49 11.99
C GLY A 3 23.10 64.12 12.66
N THR A 4 22.02 63.47 12.98
CA THR A 4 22.02 62.10 13.53
C THR A 4 21.95 61.10 12.37
N ILE A 5 23.00 60.29 12.19
CA ILE A 5 23.03 59.21 11.24
C ILE A 5 22.42 57.96 11.91
N VAL A 6 21.28 57.48 11.40
CA VAL A 6 20.68 56.24 11.82
C VAL A 6 21.19 55.11 10.90
N ILE A 7 21.99 54.19 11.47
CA ILE A 7 22.44 52.99 10.76
C ILE A 7 21.40 51.91 10.96
N ALA A 8 20.68 51.59 9.89
CA ALA A 8 19.76 50.44 9.87
C ALA A 8 20.56 49.16 9.61
N ALA A 9 20.66 48.29 10.62
CA ALA A 9 21.25 46.98 10.51
C ALA A 9 20.25 46.01 9.84
N LEU A 10 20.52 45.60 8.58
CA LEU A 10 19.80 44.54 7.90
C LEU A 10 20.23 43.18 8.47
N MET A 11 19.37 42.57 9.28
CA MET A 11 19.50 41.17 9.69
C MET A 11 19.12 40.27 8.50
N LEU A 12 20.13 39.78 7.77
CA LEU A 12 19.96 38.69 6.84
C LEU A 12 19.71 37.40 7.63
N GLY A 13 18.45 37.03 7.77
CA GLY A 13 18.04 35.69 8.26
C GLY A 13 18.51 34.63 7.27
N ALA A 14 19.64 34.00 7.57
CA ALA A 14 20.05 32.76 6.86
C ALA A 14 19.06 31.67 7.24
N CYS A 15 18.12 31.34 6.30
CA CYS A 15 17.40 30.08 6.34
C CYS A 15 18.45 28.96 6.16
N ALA A 16 18.98 28.46 7.27
CA ALA A 16 19.72 27.21 7.25
C ALA A 16 18.76 26.12 6.73
N ARG A 17 18.95 25.67 5.47
CA ARG A 17 18.38 24.41 5.02
C ARG A 17 18.94 23.35 5.97
N GLN A 18 18.10 22.84 6.88
CA GLN A 18 18.38 21.59 7.55
C GLN A 18 18.60 20.58 6.45
N ALA A 19 19.84 20.08 6.33
CA ALA A 19 20.10 18.89 5.55
C ALA A 19 19.16 17.83 6.11
N ALA A 20 18.31 17.24 5.25
CA ALA A 20 17.49 16.12 5.64
C ALA A 20 18.45 15.06 6.19
N GLU A 21 18.37 14.77 7.50
CA GLU A 21 19.08 13.63 8.06
C GLU A 21 18.72 12.42 7.22
N ALA A 22 19.75 11.65 6.83
CA ALA A 22 19.52 10.36 6.18
C ALA A 22 18.56 9.55 7.06
N PRO A 23 17.53 8.89 6.50
CA PRO A 23 16.55 8.17 7.28
C PRO A 23 17.29 7.15 8.16
N THR A 24 17.28 7.42 9.47
CA THR A 24 17.75 6.48 10.48
C THR A 24 16.60 5.50 10.69
N GLY A 25 16.72 4.27 10.15
CA GLY A 25 15.69 3.27 10.28
C GLY A 25 15.42 2.54 8.97
N CYS A 26 14.37 1.73 8.95
CA CYS A 26 13.93 0.99 7.78
C CYS A 26 12.74 1.70 7.11
N ASP A 27 13.02 2.86 6.48
CA ASP A 27 12.05 3.62 5.69
C ASP A 27 12.38 3.44 4.20
N LEU A 28 11.81 2.38 3.62
CA LEU A 28 12.02 1.96 2.24
C LEU A 28 10.71 1.95 1.49
N GLN A 29 10.77 2.04 0.16
CA GLN A 29 9.56 1.97 -0.68
C GLN A 29 9.84 1.34 -2.04
N ALA A 30 8.78 0.76 -2.62
CA ALA A 30 8.73 0.34 -4.01
C ALA A 30 7.46 0.86 -4.67
N THR A 31 7.50 1.10 -5.97
CA THR A 31 6.33 1.48 -6.77
C THR A 31 6.25 0.63 -8.02
N ARG A 32 5.01 0.36 -8.48
CA ARG A 32 4.77 -0.37 -9.72
C ARG A 32 3.52 0.16 -10.41
N GLU A 33 3.63 0.39 -11.71
CA GLU A 33 2.48 0.66 -12.57
C GLU A 33 1.71 -0.62 -12.86
N ILE A 34 0.38 -0.53 -12.79
CA ILE A 34 -0.54 -1.64 -13.04
C ILE A 34 -1.77 -1.17 -13.82
N ALA A 35 -2.40 -2.07 -14.57
CA ALA A 35 -3.72 -1.84 -15.17
C ALA A 35 -4.81 -2.39 -14.24
N PHE A 36 -5.47 -1.51 -13.47
CA PHE A 36 -6.52 -1.90 -12.54
C PHE A 36 -7.84 -1.15 -12.79
N SER A 37 -7.90 0.17 -12.61
CA SER A 37 -9.10 0.95 -12.94
C SER A 37 -9.20 1.25 -14.43
N SER A 38 -8.06 1.32 -15.10
CA SER A 38 -7.89 1.61 -16.53
C SER A 38 -6.63 0.91 -17.06
N SER A 39 -6.63 0.62 -18.36
CA SER A 39 -5.43 0.12 -19.04
C SER A 39 -4.46 1.25 -19.41
N GLU A 40 -4.99 2.46 -19.68
CA GLU A 40 -4.25 3.68 -19.97
C GLU A 40 -5.08 4.91 -19.58
N PRO A 41 -4.52 5.82 -18.79
CA PRO A 41 -3.24 5.73 -18.10
C PRO A 41 -3.26 4.65 -16.99
N THR A 42 -2.08 4.07 -16.68
CA THR A 42 -1.92 3.03 -15.65
C THR A 42 -2.07 3.59 -14.24
N ASP A 43 -2.59 2.75 -13.35
CA ASP A 43 -2.61 3.01 -11.90
C ASP A 43 -1.24 2.69 -11.27
N GLU A 44 -1.03 3.09 -10.03
CA GLU A 44 0.22 2.85 -9.29
C GLU A 44 -0.06 2.07 -8.00
N VAL A 45 0.73 1.04 -7.75
CA VAL A 45 0.90 0.44 -6.42
C VAL A 45 2.14 1.03 -5.78
N LEU A 46 1.99 1.54 -4.55
CA LEU A 46 3.07 1.93 -3.66
C LEU A 46 3.09 0.97 -2.47
N THR A 47 4.25 0.36 -2.21
CA THR A 47 4.54 -0.34 -0.96
C THR A 47 5.62 0.41 -0.18
N ARG A 48 5.49 0.44 1.14
CA ARG A 48 6.46 1.15 1.99
C ARG A 48 6.59 0.49 3.34
N SER A 49 7.82 0.46 3.87
CA SER A 49 8.11 0.18 5.27
C SER A 49 8.43 1.48 6.01
N ILE A 50 7.95 1.64 7.23
CA ILE A 50 8.18 2.82 8.07
C ILE A 50 8.49 2.34 9.49
N GLY A 51 9.71 2.55 9.96
CA GLY A 51 10.07 2.15 11.32
C GLY A 51 11.52 2.43 11.69
N PRO A 52 11.86 2.32 12.98
CA PRO A 52 13.22 2.58 13.49
C PRO A 52 14.22 1.49 13.07
N SER A 53 13.76 0.29 12.73
CA SER A 53 14.55 -0.85 12.25
C SER A 53 13.62 -1.81 11.49
N CYS A 54 14.14 -2.66 10.61
CA CYS A 54 13.32 -3.47 9.70
C CYS A 54 12.43 -4.50 10.43
N ASP A 55 12.85 -4.99 11.59
CA ASP A 55 12.04 -5.84 12.49
C ASP A 55 10.90 -5.09 13.20
N LYS A 56 10.91 -3.76 13.18
CA LYS A 56 9.93 -2.88 13.87
C LYS A 56 9.28 -1.87 12.93
N THR A 57 8.84 -2.35 11.77
CA THR A 57 8.19 -1.51 10.75
C THR A 57 6.69 -1.72 10.70
N ILE A 58 6.00 -0.64 10.30
CA ILE A 58 4.67 -0.71 9.71
C ILE A 58 4.84 -0.83 8.21
N GLY A 59 4.19 -1.83 7.59
CA GLY A 59 4.02 -1.92 6.16
C GLY A 59 2.81 -1.11 5.70
N LEU A 60 2.95 -0.45 4.58
CA LEU A 60 1.90 0.29 3.91
C LEU A 60 1.80 -0.19 2.46
N PHE A 61 0.61 -0.58 2.04
CA PHE A 61 0.24 -0.87 0.66
C PHE A 61 -0.79 0.17 0.21
N VAL A 62 -0.53 0.91 -0.85
CA VAL A 62 -1.44 1.93 -1.39
C VAL A 62 -1.63 1.70 -2.86
N LEU A 63 -2.89 1.70 -3.30
CA LEU A 63 -3.27 1.72 -4.71
C LEU A 63 -3.76 3.13 -5.06
N ARG A 64 -3.19 3.72 -6.09
CA ARG A 64 -3.54 5.06 -6.58
C ARG A 64 -3.95 4.99 -8.05
N THR A 65 -4.88 5.82 -8.43
CA THR A 65 -5.18 6.07 -9.84
C THR A 65 -4.03 6.83 -10.52
N ALA A 66 -4.03 6.87 -11.84
CA ALA A 66 -3.01 7.55 -12.65
C ALA A 66 -2.82 9.04 -12.33
N ASP A 67 -3.83 9.70 -11.78
CA ASP A 67 -3.79 11.09 -11.30
C ASP A 67 -3.31 11.21 -9.84
N GLY A 68 -2.90 10.08 -9.23
CA GLY A 68 -2.35 10.00 -7.88
C GLY A 68 -3.38 9.93 -6.77
N TYR A 69 -4.68 9.79 -7.08
CA TYR A 69 -5.73 9.67 -6.06
C TYR A 69 -5.71 8.28 -5.41
N PRO A 70 -5.57 8.18 -4.06
CA PRO A 70 -5.54 6.89 -3.37
C PRO A 70 -6.96 6.29 -3.34
N VAL A 71 -7.12 5.10 -3.90
CA VAL A 71 -8.40 4.37 -3.97
C VAL A 71 -8.46 3.19 -3.01
N TRP A 72 -7.31 2.71 -2.56
CA TRP A 72 -7.20 1.65 -1.55
C TRP A 72 -5.93 1.85 -0.72
N SER A 73 -6.01 1.49 0.56
CA SER A 73 -4.83 1.39 1.41
C SER A 73 -4.97 0.29 2.45
N TRP A 74 -3.86 -0.38 2.74
CA TRP A 74 -3.74 -1.34 3.83
C TRP A 74 -2.47 -1.03 4.63
N SER A 75 -2.52 -1.20 5.95
CA SER A 75 -1.35 -1.03 6.81
C SER A 75 -1.40 -1.92 8.04
N ALA A 76 -0.25 -2.46 8.43
CA ALA A 76 -0.09 -3.21 9.67
C ALA A 76 1.39 -3.29 10.08
N PRO A 77 1.72 -3.62 11.35
CA PRO A 77 3.06 -4.04 11.74
C PRO A 77 3.47 -5.29 10.96
N LEU A 78 4.59 -5.23 10.21
CA LEU A 78 5.01 -6.32 9.32
C LEU A 78 5.32 -7.60 10.10
N ALA A 79 6.08 -7.51 11.20
CA ALA A 79 6.39 -8.68 12.04
C ALA A 79 5.11 -9.39 12.55
N HIS A 80 4.04 -8.64 12.83
CA HIS A 80 2.77 -9.21 13.29
C HIS A 80 2.00 -9.95 12.19
N ARG A 81 2.18 -9.57 10.94
CA ARG A 81 1.46 -10.15 9.78
C ARG A 81 2.28 -11.18 9.02
N PHE A 82 3.57 -10.97 8.93
CA PHE A 82 4.48 -11.82 8.12
C PHE A 82 5.46 -12.62 8.98
N GLY A 83 5.37 -12.50 10.33
CA GLY A 83 6.27 -13.16 11.27
C GLY A 83 7.63 -12.44 11.37
N ASP A 84 8.53 -13.04 12.15
CA ASP A 84 9.86 -12.48 12.42
C ASP A 84 10.85 -12.79 11.27
N VAL A 85 10.45 -12.44 10.05
CA VAL A 85 11.26 -12.71 8.84
C VAL A 85 12.29 -11.62 8.56
N PHE A 86 12.14 -10.43 9.18
CA PHE A 86 13.02 -9.30 8.96
C PHE A 86 13.99 -9.12 10.13
N ALA A 87 15.29 -9.16 9.87
CA ALA A 87 16.30 -8.73 10.84
C ALA A 87 16.37 -7.20 10.94
N ALA A 88 16.82 -6.66 12.07
CA ALA A 88 16.76 -5.23 12.37
C ALA A 88 17.44 -4.34 11.32
N GLU A 89 18.56 -4.79 10.75
CA GLU A 89 19.38 -4.03 9.80
C GLU A 89 19.31 -4.57 8.36
N ASP A 90 18.41 -5.52 8.09
CA ASP A 90 18.29 -6.20 6.78
C ASP A 90 17.43 -5.38 5.81
N THR A 91 17.99 -4.27 5.35
CA THR A 91 17.34 -3.38 4.38
C THR A 91 17.22 -4.00 2.99
N GLU A 92 18.15 -4.90 2.61
CA GLU A 92 18.12 -5.58 1.31
C GLU A 92 16.94 -6.55 1.21
N HIS A 93 16.74 -7.37 2.25
CA HIS A 93 15.60 -8.28 2.32
C HIS A 93 14.27 -7.50 2.37
N MET A 94 14.20 -6.42 3.17
CA MET A 94 13.02 -5.57 3.22
C MET A 94 12.71 -4.94 1.86
N GLN A 95 13.73 -4.42 1.13
CA GLN A 95 13.51 -3.87 -0.20
C GLN A 95 13.00 -4.94 -1.18
N SER A 96 13.61 -6.13 -1.16
CA SER A 96 13.16 -7.27 -1.99
C SER A 96 11.72 -7.66 -1.69
N PHE A 97 11.34 -7.66 -0.42
CA PHE A 97 9.95 -7.90 0.00
C PHE A 97 9.00 -6.83 -0.55
N LEU A 98 9.34 -5.54 -0.42
CA LEU A 98 8.51 -4.44 -0.93
C LEU A 98 8.35 -4.50 -2.45
N ASP A 99 9.42 -4.79 -3.19
CA ASP A 99 9.41 -4.95 -4.65
C ASP A 99 8.49 -6.10 -5.10
N SER A 100 8.53 -7.22 -4.38
CA SER A 100 7.65 -8.37 -4.59
C SER A 100 6.21 -8.04 -4.20
N TRP A 101 6.01 -7.38 -3.07
CA TRP A 101 4.69 -7.00 -2.57
C TRP A 101 3.99 -5.97 -3.46
N ALA A 102 4.75 -5.12 -4.16
CA ALA A 102 4.22 -4.20 -5.17
C ALA A 102 3.71 -4.89 -6.45
N GLN A 103 3.76 -6.23 -6.53
CA GLN A 103 3.32 -7.03 -7.67
C GLN A 103 2.08 -7.86 -7.30
N PRO A 104 0.91 -7.24 -7.07
CA PRO A 104 -0.30 -7.96 -6.71
C PRO A 104 -0.80 -8.82 -7.88
N GLU A 105 -1.57 -9.85 -7.54
CA GLU A 105 -2.30 -10.62 -8.56
C GLU A 105 -3.48 -9.78 -9.08
N ILE A 106 -3.57 -9.61 -10.39
CA ILE A 106 -4.66 -8.88 -11.07
C ILE A 106 -5.54 -9.89 -11.80
N THR A 107 -6.85 -9.81 -11.55
CA THR A 107 -7.87 -10.69 -12.10
C THR A 107 -9.21 -9.96 -12.16
N THR A 108 -10.33 -10.68 -12.14
CA THR A 108 -11.67 -10.09 -12.06
C THR A 108 -12.49 -10.70 -10.92
N THR A 109 -13.54 -10.00 -10.50
CA THR A 109 -14.43 -10.47 -9.43
C THR A 109 -15.10 -11.80 -9.77
N GLN A 110 -15.23 -12.17 -11.05
CA GLN A 110 -15.76 -13.46 -11.46
C GLN A 110 -14.87 -14.64 -11.04
N ALA A 111 -13.55 -14.43 -10.91
CA ALA A 111 -12.60 -15.43 -10.43
C ALA A 111 -12.65 -15.64 -8.90
N ALA A 112 -13.35 -14.77 -8.16
CA ALA A 112 -13.52 -14.91 -6.71
C ALA A 112 -14.30 -16.21 -6.39
N SER A 113 -14.03 -16.78 -5.22
CA SER A 113 -14.73 -17.96 -4.71
C SER A 113 -16.24 -17.76 -4.67
N ALA A 114 -17.02 -18.80 -4.91
CA ALA A 114 -18.48 -18.75 -4.71
C ALA A 114 -18.79 -18.49 -3.22
N TRP A 115 -19.88 -17.80 -2.92
CA TRP A 115 -20.29 -17.53 -1.53
C TRP A 115 -20.29 -18.78 -0.64
N SER A 116 -20.77 -19.90 -1.18
CA SER A 116 -20.85 -21.18 -0.45
C SER A 116 -19.49 -21.79 -0.08
N ALA A 117 -18.42 -21.32 -0.70
CA ALA A 117 -17.04 -21.76 -0.41
C ALA A 117 -16.31 -20.83 0.56
N LEU A 118 -16.90 -19.68 0.93
CA LEU A 118 -16.32 -18.76 1.90
C LEU A 118 -16.49 -19.28 3.32
N THR A 119 -15.48 -19.09 4.14
CA THR A 119 -15.57 -19.30 5.59
C THR A 119 -16.00 -18.01 6.29
N PRO A 120 -16.64 -18.08 7.48
CA PRO A 120 -17.02 -16.90 8.24
C PRO A 120 -15.84 -15.95 8.48
N GLY A 121 -16.03 -14.67 8.19
CA GLY A 121 -15.03 -13.62 8.38
C GLY A 121 -14.10 -13.38 7.17
N GLN A 122 -14.24 -14.12 6.07
CA GLN A 122 -13.51 -13.84 4.83
C GLN A 122 -14.07 -12.63 4.07
N THR A 123 -15.32 -12.27 4.28
CA THR A 123 -15.93 -11.06 3.73
C THR A 123 -16.80 -10.36 4.77
N THR A 124 -16.94 -9.05 4.64
CA THR A 124 -17.90 -8.23 5.42
C THR A 124 -19.18 -7.94 4.66
N LEU A 125 -19.25 -8.35 3.39
CA LEU A 125 -20.45 -8.19 2.57
C LEU A 125 -21.49 -9.26 2.93
N ASP A 126 -22.77 -8.94 2.74
CA ASP A 126 -23.81 -9.94 2.72
C ASP A 126 -23.78 -10.74 1.40
N GLN A 127 -24.49 -11.88 1.38
CA GLN A 127 -24.48 -12.77 0.23
C GLN A 127 -24.96 -12.10 -1.06
N LEU A 128 -26.02 -11.31 -1.01
CA LEU A 128 -26.59 -10.68 -2.20
C LEU A 128 -25.61 -9.68 -2.81
N THR A 129 -25.02 -8.84 -1.98
CA THR A 129 -24.01 -7.86 -2.39
C THR A 129 -22.76 -8.53 -2.94
N TYR A 130 -22.27 -9.58 -2.28
CA TYR A 130 -21.09 -10.31 -2.72
C TYR A 130 -21.30 -10.96 -4.10
N GLU A 131 -22.41 -11.67 -4.30
CA GLU A 131 -22.71 -12.35 -5.56
C GLU A 131 -23.02 -11.36 -6.69
N ASP A 132 -23.62 -10.21 -6.40
CA ASP A 132 -23.80 -9.12 -7.37
C ASP A 132 -22.44 -8.59 -7.86
N VAL A 133 -21.55 -8.21 -6.93
CA VAL A 133 -20.21 -7.74 -7.29
C VAL A 133 -19.45 -8.79 -8.09
N ARG A 134 -19.53 -10.06 -7.67
CA ARG A 134 -18.88 -11.17 -8.37
C ARG A 134 -19.41 -11.34 -9.80
N ALA A 135 -20.73 -11.25 -10.01
CA ALA A 135 -21.37 -11.39 -11.31
C ALA A 135 -21.05 -10.26 -12.30
N ARG A 136 -20.74 -9.07 -11.80
CA ARG A 136 -20.41 -7.88 -12.61
C ARG A 136 -19.05 -7.95 -13.30
N ASN A 137 -18.21 -8.94 -12.97
CA ASN A 137 -16.90 -9.17 -13.60
C ASN A 137 -15.99 -7.92 -13.58
N LEU A 138 -15.94 -7.23 -12.45
CA LEU A 138 -15.14 -6.02 -12.26
C LEU A 138 -13.65 -6.35 -12.12
N PRO A 139 -12.73 -5.41 -12.46
CA PRO A 139 -11.31 -5.56 -12.14
C PRO A 139 -11.12 -5.84 -10.65
N MET A 140 -10.30 -6.82 -10.32
CA MET A 140 -9.98 -7.22 -8.96
C MET A 140 -8.47 -7.43 -8.82
N LEU A 141 -7.94 -7.00 -7.68
CA LEU A 141 -6.55 -7.11 -7.31
C LEU A 141 -6.46 -7.80 -5.94
N CYS A 142 -5.56 -8.77 -5.80
CA CYS A 142 -5.28 -9.41 -4.52
C CYS A 142 -3.83 -9.15 -4.11
N HIS A 143 -3.63 -8.60 -2.91
CA HIS A 143 -2.31 -8.37 -2.33
C HIS A 143 -2.14 -9.14 -1.02
N PHE A 144 -0.92 -9.50 -0.68
CA PHE A 144 -0.63 -10.14 0.59
C PHE A 144 -0.95 -9.19 1.76
N SER A 145 -1.67 -9.70 2.75
CA SER A 145 -1.99 -9.05 4.03
C SER A 145 -1.48 -9.86 5.23
N GLY A 146 -0.71 -10.91 4.98
CA GLY A 146 -0.03 -11.80 5.91
C GLY A 146 0.70 -12.91 5.15
N THR A 147 1.46 -13.77 5.84
CA THR A 147 2.29 -14.82 5.25
C THR A 147 1.51 -15.73 4.29
N ALA A 148 0.33 -16.17 4.69
CA ALA A 148 -0.53 -17.07 3.90
C ALA A 148 -1.91 -16.45 3.65
N ARG A 149 -2.03 -15.12 3.66
CA ARG A 149 -3.31 -14.43 3.52
C ARG A 149 -3.22 -13.31 2.51
N GLN A 150 -4.21 -13.23 1.64
CA GLN A 150 -4.39 -12.13 0.70
C GLN A 150 -5.72 -11.41 0.96
N THR A 151 -5.70 -10.09 0.77
CA THR A 151 -6.89 -9.24 0.70
C THR A 151 -7.16 -8.92 -0.75
N CYS A 152 -8.37 -9.23 -1.23
CA CYS A 152 -8.81 -8.98 -2.59
C CYS A 152 -9.76 -7.78 -2.64
N VAL A 153 -9.42 -6.81 -3.47
CA VAL A 153 -10.18 -5.56 -3.65
C VAL A 153 -10.60 -5.42 -5.11
N PHE A 154 -11.77 -4.85 -5.35
CA PHE A 154 -12.31 -4.63 -6.68
C PHE A 154 -12.47 -3.15 -6.98
N TRP A 155 -12.39 -2.79 -8.25
CA TRP A 155 -12.69 -1.44 -8.71
C TRP A 155 -14.20 -1.26 -8.93
N GLU A 156 -14.79 -0.25 -8.29
CA GLU A 156 -16.19 0.12 -8.50
C GLU A 156 -16.28 1.42 -9.33
N PRO A 157 -16.51 1.31 -10.64
CA PRO A 157 -16.52 2.48 -11.52
C PRO A 157 -17.57 3.52 -11.15
N ALA A 158 -18.72 3.09 -10.64
CA ALA A 158 -19.81 3.97 -10.24
C ALA A 158 -19.47 4.82 -9.02
N ALA A 159 -18.63 4.29 -8.12
CA ALA A 159 -18.16 5.00 -6.93
C ALA A 159 -16.83 5.73 -7.17
N GLY A 160 -16.10 5.40 -8.25
CA GLY A 160 -14.75 5.92 -8.51
C GLY A 160 -13.75 5.51 -7.43
N GLY A 161 -13.88 4.29 -6.87
CA GLY A 161 -13.04 3.81 -5.77
C GLY A 161 -12.93 2.29 -5.73
N ALA A 162 -12.08 1.78 -4.84
CA ALA A 162 -11.94 0.35 -4.64
C ALA A 162 -12.64 -0.10 -3.34
N GLY A 163 -13.22 -1.29 -3.35
CA GLY A 163 -13.85 -1.95 -2.22
C GLY A 163 -13.22 -3.29 -1.92
N GLN A 164 -13.16 -3.70 -0.65
CA GLN A 164 -12.75 -5.05 -0.30
C GLN A 164 -13.88 -6.04 -0.66
N LEU A 165 -13.52 -7.06 -1.44
CA LEU A 165 -14.46 -8.15 -1.75
C LEU A 165 -14.36 -9.24 -0.69
N TYR A 166 -13.15 -9.77 -0.46
CA TYR A 166 -12.91 -10.83 0.52
C TYR A 166 -11.43 -10.99 0.84
N ASP A 167 -11.15 -11.68 1.92
CA ASP A 167 -9.84 -12.22 2.23
C ASP A 167 -9.80 -13.70 1.86
N ARG A 168 -8.65 -14.19 1.38
CA ARG A 168 -8.42 -15.61 1.12
C ARG A 168 -7.12 -16.08 1.74
N ASP A 169 -7.11 -17.33 2.17
CA ASP A 169 -5.88 -18.02 2.52
C ASP A 169 -5.21 -18.53 1.24
N VAL A 170 -3.90 -18.37 1.15
CA VAL A 170 -3.09 -18.88 0.04
C VAL A 170 -2.44 -20.15 0.54
N GLU A 171 -2.76 -21.29 -0.07
CA GLU A 171 -2.06 -22.53 0.23
C GLU A 171 -0.59 -22.37 -0.16
N GLU A 172 0.29 -22.60 0.81
CA GLU A 172 1.73 -22.68 0.55
C GLU A 172 1.93 -23.90 -0.35
N ASN A 173 2.30 -23.67 -1.62
CA ASN A 173 2.66 -24.76 -2.53
C ASN A 173 3.81 -25.52 -1.89
N GLN A 174 3.53 -26.69 -1.33
CA GLN A 174 4.54 -27.63 -0.85
C GLN A 174 5.25 -28.16 -2.13
N GLU A 175 6.37 -27.52 -2.48
CA GLU A 175 7.36 -28.09 -3.38
C GLU A 175 8.19 -29.18 -2.68
#